data_0fe93832670dde982ea00a5efafaddd2
#
_entry.id   0fe93832670dde982ea00a5efafaddd2
#
_cell.length_a   1.000
_cell.length_b   1.000
_cell.length_c   1.000
_cell.angle_alpha   90.00
_cell.angle_beta   90.00
_cell.angle_gamma   90.00
#
_symmetry.space_group_name_H-M   'P 1'
#
loop_
_entity.id
_entity.type
_entity.pdbx_description
1 polymer ?
#
loop_
_entity_poly.entity_id
_entity_poly.type
_entity_poly.pdbx_seq_one_letter_code
_entity_poly.pdbx_strand_id
1 'polypeptide(L)'
;MKFKKFGKTLLMIAISGGVTLGITSCVQSFTVGYLYVTGTNSSASASNAGIISGFKIDHNKGNLTPINGLPVSSGGANPGRAVLLTGSRFVYVLNRGANSTDGTPNCTATNQCSGANISLFAIGGNGILSQQGQTFFSQGINPIRLFADTAGNFLYVLDSIAPDSTSCALALGAGVTSCGDITAFKIDPTTGRLTLVVNAQVTSASGQPLPYFPVPANPIDFVLASSFIITLSGTPATGDAVFPYTYSSASGQLTVNQNSSQPLNIAQATAIISASGSVWVLDAETASYTVGGTVQTAPSWIFQSTVGANGALQPAVSGSVPGPPTVTNPIYLIPESKSVVERKLIEGDRLVFGPKSGNRIKKRLVG
;
A
#
# COMPACT_ATOMS: atom_id res chain seq x y z
N MET A 1 35.69 42.17 -59.17
CA MET A 1 36.25 41.30 -58.13
C MET A 1 35.65 41.59 -56.73
N LYS A 2 34.31 41.54 -56.56
CA LYS A 2 33.62 41.84 -55.27
C LYS A 2 32.65 40.74 -54.77
N PHE A 3 32.55 39.63 -55.50
CA PHE A 3 31.64 38.54 -55.15
C PHE A 3 32.13 37.56 -54.05
N LYS A 4 33.47 37.48 -53.83
CA LYS A 4 34.03 36.57 -52.83
C LYS A 4 33.75 36.94 -51.32
N LYS A 5 33.51 38.24 -51.06
CA LYS A 5 33.22 38.73 -49.71
C LYS A 5 31.75 38.49 -49.31
N PHE A 6 30.82 38.50 -50.26
CA PHE A 6 29.38 38.30 -50.00
C PHE A 6 29.04 36.84 -49.61
N GLY A 7 29.71 35.89 -50.25
CA GLY A 7 29.48 34.48 -49.96
C GLY A 7 29.91 34.04 -48.55
N LYS A 8 31.02 34.65 -48.03
CA LYS A 8 31.48 34.33 -46.65
C LYS A 8 30.55 34.90 -45.58
N THR A 9 29.97 36.09 -45.83
CA THR A 9 29.02 36.71 -44.89
C THR A 9 27.69 35.96 -44.89
N LEU A 10 27.22 35.52 -46.04
CA LEU A 10 25.99 34.73 -46.16
C LEU A 10 26.14 33.34 -45.52
N LEU A 11 27.33 32.72 -45.65
CA LEU A 11 27.62 31.43 -45.02
C LEU A 11 27.68 31.54 -43.48
N MET A 12 28.26 32.62 -42.95
CA MET A 12 28.31 32.87 -41.52
C MET A 12 26.91 33.13 -40.92
N ILE A 13 26.04 33.83 -41.63
CA ILE A 13 24.66 34.08 -41.21
C ILE A 13 23.85 32.78 -41.25
N ALA A 14 24.05 31.93 -42.26
CA ALA A 14 23.38 30.63 -42.33
C ALA A 14 23.82 29.66 -41.21
N ILE A 15 25.11 29.66 -40.86
CA ILE A 15 25.63 28.83 -39.76
C ILE A 15 25.16 29.37 -38.41
N SER A 16 25.16 30.68 -38.17
CA SER A 16 24.66 31.26 -36.92
C SER A 16 23.15 31.09 -36.79
N GLY A 17 22.37 31.21 -37.87
CA GLY A 17 20.93 30.93 -37.88
C GLY A 17 20.61 29.45 -37.66
N GLY A 18 21.39 28.55 -38.23
CA GLY A 18 21.25 27.11 -38.04
C GLY A 18 21.58 26.67 -36.63
N VAL A 19 22.61 27.25 -36.01
CA VAL A 19 22.99 26.93 -34.61
C VAL A 19 21.94 27.47 -33.61
N THR A 20 21.40 28.67 -33.84
CA THR A 20 20.36 29.22 -32.95
C THR A 20 19.02 28.47 -33.07
N LEU A 21 18.67 27.96 -34.24
CA LEU A 21 17.49 27.10 -34.42
C LEU A 21 17.72 25.69 -33.91
N GLY A 22 18.95 25.19 -33.88
CA GLY A 22 19.30 23.87 -33.37
C GLY A 22 19.37 23.79 -31.86
N ILE A 23 19.56 24.90 -31.12
CA ILE A 23 19.63 24.92 -29.66
C ILE A 23 18.24 25.12 -29.02
N THR A 24 17.22 25.44 -29.76
CA THR A 24 15.82 25.31 -29.34
C THR A 24 15.29 23.89 -29.53
N SER A 25 16.19 22.89 -29.46
CA SER A 25 15.79 21.51 -29.29
C SER A 25 14.89 21.47 -28.06
N CYS A 26 13.61 21.44 -28.30
CA CYS A 26 12.60 21.24 -27.28
C CYS A 26 13.12 20.15 -26.35
N VAL A 27 13.36 20.48 -25.11
CA VAL A 27 13.60 19.46 -24.08
C VAL A 27 12.31 18.65 -24.05
N GLN A 28 12.32 17.58 -24.85
CA GLN A 28 11.14 16.78 -25.06
C GLN A 28 10.78 16.14 -23.72
N SER A 29 9.72 16.64 -23.11
CA SER A 29 9.19 16.07 -21.89
C SER A 29 8.67 14.67 -22.20
N PHE A 30 9.21 13.65 -21.51
CA PHE A 30 8.71 12.30 -21.63
C PHE A 30 8.20 11.79 -20.27
N THR A 31 7.25 10.88 -20.35
CA THR A 31 6.65 10.27 -19.15
C THR A 31 7.61 9.24 -18.55
N VAL A 32 7.99 9.43 -17.29
CA VAL A 32 8.85 8.49 -16.55
C VAL A 32 8.06 7.57 -15.63
N GLY A 33 6.77 7.85 -15.45
CA GLY A 33 5.92 7.04 -14.61
C GLY A 33 4.47 7.50 -14.61
N TYR A 34 3.65 6.73 -13.91
CA TYR A 34 2.25 7.03 -13.68
C TYR A 34 1.97 7.06 -12.19
N LEU A 35 1.07 7.94 -11.78
CA LEU A 35 0.52 8.02 -10.44
C LEU A 35 -0.98 7.74 -10.53
N TYR A 36 -1.46 6.81 -9.71
CA TYR A 36 -2.89 6.54 -9.58
C TYR A 36 -3.33 6.88 -8.16
N VAL A 37 -4.50 7.49 -8.05
CA VAL A 37 -5.11 7.90 -6.78
C VAL A 37 -6.50 7.30 -6.73
N THR A 38 -6.79 6.57 -5.67
CA THR A 38 -8.13 6.05 -5.38
C THR A 38 -8.87 7.01 -4.47
N GLY A 39 -10.18 7.10 -4.62
CA GLY A 39 -11.02 7.95 -3.79
C GLY A 39 -12.50 7.73 -4.06
N THR A 40 -13.34 8.41 -3.31
CA THR A 40 -14.79 8.40 -3.52
C THR A 40 -15.21 9.56 -4.41
N ASN A 41 -16.24 9.35 -5.22
CA ASN A 41 -16.83 10.41 -6.02
C ASN A 41 -17.81 11.21 -5.17
N SER A 42 -17.44 12.41 -4.75
CA SER A 42 -18.28 13.30 -3.96
C SER A 42 -19.51 13.82 -4.70
N SER A 43 -19.54 13.71 -6.02
CA SER A 43 -20.66 14.16 -6.87
C SER A 43 -21.72 13.08 -7.12
N ALA A 44 -21.46 11.84 -6.73
CA ALA A 44 -22.43 10.77 -6.90
C ALA A 44 -23.44 10.79 -5.76
N SER A 45 -24.69 10.96 -6.09
CA SER A 45 -25.83 10.85 -5.15
C SER A 45 -26.05 9.42 -4.62
N ALA A 46 -25.21 8.49 -4.98
CA ALA A 46 -25.26 7.10 -4.57
C ALA A 46 -23.92 6.72 -3.92
N SER A 47 -23.97 6.64 -2.60
CA SER A 47 -23.19 5.71 -1.79
C SER A 47 -21.71 5.54 -2.15
N ASN A 48 -20.86 6.57 -1.94
CA ASN A 48 -19.40 6.41 -1.86
C ASN A 48 -18.78 5.58 -3.02
N ALA A 49 -19.35 5.73 -4.24
CA ALA A 49 -18.84 5.07 -5.43
C ALA A 49 -17.36 5.41 -5.64
N GLY A 50 -16.54 4.38 -5.73
CA GLY A 50 -15.10 4.53 -5.85
C GLY A 50 -14.66 4.94 -7.24
N ILE A 51 -13.64 5.78 -7.30
CA ILE A 51 -12.98 6.21 -8.54
C ILE A 51 -11.47 6.02 -8.43
N ILE A 52 -10.84 5.92 -9.60
CA ILE A 52 -9.38 5.93 -9.75
C ILE A 52 -9.01 7.04 -10.72
N SER A 53 -8.31 8.05 -10.22
CA SER A 53 -7.69 9.09 -11.03
C SER A 53 -6.25 8.70 -11.38
N GLY A 54 -5.70 9.25 -12.47
CA GLY A 54 -4.34 8.95 -12.88
C GLY A 54 -3.63 10.13 -13.50
N PHE A 55 -2.32 10.17 -13.30
CA PHE A 55 -1.44 11.22 -13.78
C PHE A 55 -0.18 10.63 -14.39
N LYS A 56 0.31 11.26 -15.45
CA LYS A 56 1.64 11.05 -15.99
C LYS A 56 2.64 11.90 -15.22
N ILE A 57 3.81 11.34 -14.93
CA ILE A 57 4.90 12.04 -14.26
C ILE A 57 5.94 12.43 -15.31
N ASP A 58 6.21 13.73 -15.43
CA ASP A 58 7.22 14.30 -16.30
C ASP A 58 8.63 14.03 -15.76
N HIS A 59 9.58 13.69 -16.65
CA HIS A 59 10.95 13.38 -16.29
C HIS A 59 11.75 14.61 -15.78
N ASN A 60 11.44 15.80 -16.25
CA ASN A 60 12.27 16.99 -15.95
C ASN A 60 11.98 17.57 -14.57
N LYS A 61 10.71 17.81 -14.29
CA LYS A 61 10.26 18.52 -13.07
C LYS A 61 9.39 17.69 -12.17
N GLY A 62 9.00 16.46 -12.59
CA GLY A 62 8.02 15.65 -11.87
C GLY A 62 6.60 16.21 -11.96
N ASN A 63 6.32 17.09 -12.90
CA ASN A 63 4.99 17.65 -13.10
C ASN A 63 3.99 16.54 -13.38
N LEU A 64 2.79 16.69 -12.83
CA LEU A 64 1.69 15.76 -13.02
C LEU A 64 0.77 16.27 -14.11
N THR A 65 0.51 15.43 -15.11
CA THR A 65 -0.47 15.68 -16.17
C THR A 65 -1.54 14.61 -16.13
N PRO A 66 -2.83 14.96 -16.05
CA PRO A 66 -3.90 13.98 -16.05
C PRO A 66 -3.80 13.00 -17.23
N ILE A 67 -4.09 11.73 -16.97
CA ILE A 67 -4.19 10.72 -18.02
C ILE A 67 -5.56 10.85 -18.66
N ASN A 68 -5.58 11.03 -19.98
CA ASN A 68 -6.84 11.08 -20.72
C ASN A 68 -7.59 9.73 -20.57
N GLY A 69 -8.89 9.79 -20.30
CA GLY A 69 -9.72 8.61 -20.01
C GLY A 69 -9.79 8.21 -18.54
N LEU A 70 -9.12 8.95 -17.65
CA LEU A 70 -9.31 8.85 -16.20
C LEU A 70 -9.99 10.14 -15.67
N PRO A 71 -10.79 10.08 -14.59
CA PRO A 71 -11.01 8.94 -13.70
C PRO A 71 -11.90 7.84 -14.28
N VAL A 72 -11.72 6.62 -13.78
CA VAL A 72 -12.59 5.47 -14.02
C VAL A 72 -13.18 4.97 -12.70
N SER A 73 -14.28 4.21 -12.75
CA SER A 73 -14.81 3.53 -11.56
C SER A 73 -13.78 2.58 -10.98
N SER A 74 -13.67 2.51 -9.64
CA SER A 74 -12.85 1.51 -8.95
C SER A 74 -13.50 0.11 -8.93
N GLY A 75 -14.77 0.01 -9.37
CA GLY A 75 -15.51 -1.24 -9.37
C GLY A 75 -16.21 -1.58 -8.05
N GLY A 76 -16.21 -0.67 -7.09
CA GLY A 76 -16.88 -0.83 -5.80
C GLY A 76 -17.04 0.47 -5.02
N ALA A 77 -17.30 0.36 -3.72
CA ALA A 77 -17.45 1.50 -2.82
C ALA A 77 -16.24 1.65 -1.89
N ASN A 78 -15.96 2.89 -1.47
CA ASN A 78 -14.88 3.22 -0.54
C ASN A 78 -13.56 2.54 -0.89
N PRO A 79 -12.95 2.82 -2.07
CA PRO A 79 -11.70 2.20 -2.45
C PRO A 79 -10.61 2.60 -1.47
N GLY A 80 -9.95 1.58 -0.94
CA GLY A 80 -8.81 1.72 -0.06
C GLY A 80 -7.49 1.60 -0.80
N ARG A 81 -6.57 0.83 -0.22
CA ARG A 81 -5.25 0.57 -0.81
C ARG A 81 -5.37 -0.13 -2.16
N ALA A 82 -4.58 0.30 -3.12
CA ALA A 82 -4.36 -0.43 -4.34
C ALA A 82 -2.93 -0.95 -4.40
N VAL A 83 -2.72 -2.06 -5.11
CA VAL A 83 -1.43 -2.71 -5.29
C VAL A 83 -1.12 -2.80 -6.77
N LEU A 84 0.06 -2.29 -7.14
CA LEU A 84 0.65 -2.48 -8.45
C LEU A 84 1.70 -3.59 -8.34
N LEU A 85 1.57 -4.64 -9.13
CA LEU A 85 2.57 -5.70 -9.16
C LEU A 85 3.86 -5.23 -9.84
N THR A 86 4.99 -5.57 -9.25
CA THR A 86 6.31 -5.28 -9.81
C THR A 86 6.47 -5.99 -11.16
N GLY A 87 6.87 -5.24 -12.20
CA GLY A 87 7.04 -5.76 -13.55
C GLY A 87 5.75 -6.20 -14.26
N SER A 88 4.60 -6.06 -13.60
CA SER A 88 3.29 -6.40 -14.13
C SER A 88 2.56 -5.18 -14.67
N ARG A 89 1.61 -5.44 -15.56
CA ARG A 89 0.67 -4.45 -16.07
C ARG A 89 -0.67 -4.48 -15.32
N PHE A 90 -0.70 -5.06 -14.14
CA PHE A 90 -1.93 -5.24 -13.37
C PHE A 90 -1.92 -4.41 -12.09
N VAL A 91 -3.09 -3.85 -11.77
CA VAL A 91 -3.39 -3.15 -10.53
C VAL A 91 -4.58 -3.84 -9.88
N TYR A 92 -4.45 -4.12 -8.59
CA TYR A 92 -5.55 -4.58 -7.75
C TYR A 92 -5.99 -3.44 -6.85
N VAL A 93 -7.29 -3.18 -6.84
CA VAL A 93 -7.90 -2.14 -6.00
C VAL A 93 -8.81 -2.81 -5.00
N LEU A 94 -8.54 -2.59 -3.72
CA LEU A 94 -9.42 -3.00 -2.64
C LEU A 94 -10.54 -1.98 -2.49
N ASN A 95 -11.77 -2.37 -2.77
CA ASN A 95 -12.96 -1.62 -2.42
C ASN A 95 -13.47 -2.15 -1.07
N ARG A 96 -13.53 -1.31 -0.06
CA ARG A 96 -13.90 -1.71 1.31
C ARG A 96 -15.39 -1.91 1.48
N GLY A 97 -16.18 -1.46 0.51
CA GLY A 97 -17.63 -1.48 0.58
C GLY A 97 -18.19 -0.34 1.42
N ALA A 98 -19.50 -0.33 1.57
CA ALA A 98 -20.23 0.67 2.33
C ALA A 98 -21.26 -0.01 3.24
N ASN A 99 -21.33 0.39 4.51
CA ASN A 99 -22.40 -0.04 5.38
C ASN A 99 -23.71 0.65 5.01
N SER A 100 -24.82 0.05 5.37
CA SER A 100 -26.16 0.53 4.96
C SER A 100 -26.62 1.77 5.75
N THR A 101 -25.94 2.14 6.83
CA THR A 101 -26.39 3.20 7.75
C THR A 101 -25.85 4.56 7.33
N ASP A 102 -24.55 4.67 7.09
CA ASP A 102 -23.88 5.96 6.82
C ASP A 102 -22.99 5.92 5.57
N GLY A 103 -22.94 4.77 4.89
CA GLY A 103 -22.13 4.58 3.69
C GLY A 103 -20.62 4.53 3.95
N THR A 104 -20.15 4.57 5.19
CA THR A 104 -18.74 4.43 5.52
C THR A 104 -18.26 2.98 5.41
N PRO A 105 -16.94 2.71 5.31
CA PRO A 105 -16.42 1.35 5.32
C PRO A 105 -16.31 0.76 6.74
N ASN A 106 -17.00 1.31 7.72
CA ASN A 106 -17.02 0.80 9.10
C ASN A 106 -18.09 -0.28 9.25
N CYS A 107 -17.76 -1.49 8.85
CA CYS A 107 -18.69 -2.61 8.84
C CYS A 107 -18.48 -3.52 10.03
N THR A 108 -19.56 -4.15 10.46
CA THR A 108 -19.60 -5.10 11.58
C THR A 108 -20.19 -6.43 11.11
N ALA A 109 -20.13 -7.45 11.95
CA ALA A 109 -20.76 -8.73 11.65
C ALA A 109 -22.29 -8.60 11.42
N THR A 110 -22.94 -7.64 12.07
CA THR A 110 -24.39 -7.38 11.97
C THR A 110 -24.76 -6.35 10.91
N ASN A 111 -23.81 -5.48 10.53
CA ASN A 111 -23.98 -4.49 9.47
C ASN A 111 -22.83 -4.62 8.46
N GLN A 112 -22.92 -5.63 7.60
CA GLN A 112 -21.87 -5.95 6.63
C GLN A 112 -21.83 -4.92 5.50
N CYS A 113 -20.63 -4.71 4.96
CA CYS A 113 -20.43 -3.82 3.83
C CYS A 113 -20.95 -4.43 2.54
N SER A 114 -21.79 -3.68 1.84
CA SER A 114 -22.14 -3.98 0.46
C SER A 114 -21.08 -3.40 -0.50
N GLY A 115 -20.81 -4.11 -1.61
CA GLY A 115 -19.85 -3.67 -2.62
C GLY A 115 -18.37 -3.77 -2.23
N ALA A 116 -18.05 -4.49 -1.15
CA ALA A 116 -16.67 -4.86 -0.81
C ALA A 116 -16.16 -5.89 -1.83
N ASN A 117 -15.03 -5.61 -2.47
CA ASN A 117 -14.43 -6.49 -3.46
C ASN A 117 -12.99 -6.08 -3.80
N ILE A 118 -12.30 -6.92 -4.55
CA ILE A 118 -11.02 -6.62 -5.18
C ILE A 118 -11.26 -6.52 -6.69
N SER A 119 -11.00 -5.35 -7.25
CA SER A 119 -11.10 -5.12 -8.69
C SER A 119 -9.73 -5.23 -9.35
N LEU A 120 -9.68 -5.88 -10.52
CA LEU A 120 -8.49 -6.03 -11.34
C LEU A 120 -8.53 -5.06 -12.52
N PHE A 121 -7.41 -4.34 -12.71
CA PHE A 121 -7.20 -3.46 -13.85
C PHE A 121 -5.91 -3.82 -14.58
N ALA A 122 -5.95 -3.78 -15.91
CA ALA A 122 -4.76 -3.78 -16.75
C ALA A 122 -4.33 -2.33 -17.03
N ILE A 123 -3.01 -2.11 -17.09
CA ILE A 123 -2.42 -0.80 -17.44
C ILE A 123 -2.01 -0.84 -18.90
N GLY A 124 -2.60 0.02 -19.71
CA GLY A 124 -2.20 0.26 -21.10
C GLY A 124 -0.87 1.03 -21.19
N GLY A 125 -0.25 1.01 -22.37
CA GLY A 125 1.05 1.68 -22.61
C GLY A 125 1.07 3.19 -22.34
N ASN A 126 -0.08 3.83 -22.34
CA ASN A 126 -0.29 5.25 -22.04
C ASN A 126 -0.74 5.53 -20.60
N GLY A 127 -0.79 4.49 -19.74
CA GLY A 127 -1.21 4.58 -18.35
C GLY A 127 -2.72 4.50 -18.15
N ILE A 128 -3.52 4.27 -19.18
CA ILE A 128 -4.97 4.11 -19.03
C ILE A 128 -5.24 2.77 -18.33
N LEU A 129 -6.16 2.80 -17.35
CA LEU A 129 -6.62 1.62 -16.65
C LEU A 129 -7.84 1.03 -17.35
N SER A 130 -7.81 -0.28 -17.60
CA SER A 130 -8.93 -1.03 -18.14
C SER A 130 -9.33 -2.12 -17.15
N GLN A 131 -10.53 -2.02 -16.61
CA GLN A 131 -11.07 -3.05 -15.71
C GLN A 131 -11.22 -4.38 -16.45
N GLN A 132 -10.79 -5.48 -15.83
CA GLN A 132 -10.74 -6.79 -16.44
C GLN A 132 -12.01 -7.62 -16.21
N GLY A 133 -13.11 -6.95 -15.86
CA GLY A 133 -14.46 -7.54 -15.79
C GLY A 133 -14.70 -8.54 -14.66
N GLN A 134 -13.67 -8.93 -13.90
CA GLN A 134 -13.80 -9.82 -12.75
C GLN A 134 -13.55 -9.07 -11.46
N THR A 135 -14.36 -9.37 -10.46
CA THR A 135 -14.17 -8.97 -9.08
C THR A 135 -13.92 -10.22 -8.23
N PHE A 136 -13.07 -10.06 -7.21
CA PHE A 136 -12.75 -11.11 -6.27
C PHE A 136 -13.17 -10.65 -4.88
N PHE A 137 -13.40 -11.61 -3.97
CA PHE A 137 -13.88 -11.33 -2.63
C PHE A 137 -12.97 -12.00 -1.62
N SER A 138 -12.57 -11.27 -0.58
CA SER A 138 -11.97 -11.88 0.59
C SER A 138 -12.98 -12.77 1.30
N GLN A 139 -12.50 -13.63 2.17
CA GLN A 139 -13.36 -14.55 2.90
C GLN A 139 -13.93 -13.91 4.17
N GLY A 140 -13.22 -12.93 4.71
CA GLY A 140 -13.65 -12.19 5.89
C GLY A 140 -14.65 -11.09 5.63
N ILE A 141 -14.96 -10.37 6.68
CA ILE A 141 -15.88 -9.23 6.68
C ILE A 141 -15.07 -7.96 6.94
N ASN A 142 -15.36 -6.89 6.21
CA ASN A 142 -14.70 -5.60 6.30
C ASN A 142 -13.20 -5.66 5.94
N PRO A 143 -12.87 -5.83 4.65
CA PRO A 143 -11.50 -5.81 4.19
C PRO A 143 -10.87 -4.42 4.40
N ILE A 144 -9.70 -4.37 5.02
CA ILE A 144 -9.06 -3.12 5.43
C ILE A 144 -7.76 -2.86 4.70
N ARG A 145 -7.02 -3.91 4.33
CA ARG A 145 -5.71 -3.79 3.69
C ARG A 145 -5.48 -4.86 2.63
N LEU A 146 -4.65 -4.51 1.67
CA LEU A 146 -4.26 -5.35 0.56
C LEU A 146 -2.76 -5.19 0.30
N PHE A 147 -2.02 -6.28 0.08
CA PHE A 147 -0.67 -6.22 -0.46
C PHE A 147 -0.34 -7.48 -1.28
N ALA A 148 0.67 -7.39 -2.15
CA ALA A 148 1.22 -8.54 -2.87
C ALA A 148 2.61 -8.89 -2.35
N ASP A 149 3.00 -10.15 -2.48
CA ASP A 149 4.38 -10.54 -2.22
C ASP A 149 5.34 -9.89 -3.23
N THR A 150 6.62 -9.84 -2.89
CA THR A 150 7.63 -9.16 -3.72
C THR A 150 7.82 -9.80 -5.10
N ALA A 151 7.49 -11.07 -5.24
CA ALA A 151 7.56 -11.80 -6.50
C ALA A 151 6.30 -11.59 -7.38
N GLY A 152 5.21 -11.07 -6.80
CA GLY A 152 3.93 -10.90 -7.50
C GLY A 152 3.20 -12.22 -7.74
N ASN A 153 3.48 -13.26 -6.96
CA ASN A 153 2.84 -14.56 -7.08
C ASN A 153 1.57 -14.67 -6.25
N PHE A 154 1.51 -13.93 -5.13
CA PHE A 154 0.41 -13.97 -4.18
C PHE A 154 -0.06 -12.59 -3.78
N LEU A 155 -1.37 -12.47 -3.61
CA LEU A 155 -2.06 -11.30 -3.08
C LEU A 155 -2.71 -11.67 -1.77
N TYR A 156 -2.56 -10.81 -0.77
CA TYR A 156 -3.11 -11.00 0.57
C TYR A 156 -4.06 -9.87 0.91
N VAL A 157 -5.18 -10.22 1.53
CA VAL A 157 -6.19 -9.27 2.02
C VAL A 157 -6.34 -9.47 3.50
N LEU A 158 -6.28 -8.41 4.26
CA LEU A 158 -6.56 -8.39 5.69
C LEU A 158 -8.00 -7.91 5.90
N ASP A 159 -8.79 -8.74 6.54
CA ASP A 159 -10.14 -8.42 6.98
C ASP A 159 -10.17 -8.20 8.49
N SER A 160 -10.96 -7.23 8.94
CA SER A 160 -11.03 -6.93 10.38
C SER A 160 -11.83 -7.95 11.17
N ILE A 161 -12.67 -8.75 10.50
CA ILE A 161 -13.55 -9.74 11.12
C ILE A 161 -13.51 -11.02 10.30
N ALA A 162 -13.13 -12.12 10.92
CA ALA A 162 -13.18 -13.45 10.31
C ALA A 162 -14.64 -13.92 10.13
N PRO A 163 -14.93 -14.75 9.11
CA PRO A 163 -16.30 -15.17 8.80
C PRO A 163 -16.89 -16.12 9.84
N ASP A 164 -16.05 -16.81 10.62
CA ASP A 164 -16.46 -17.78 11.63
C ASP A 164 -15.67 -17.61 12.94
N SER A 165 -16.39 -17.29 14.01
CA SER A 165 -15.80 -17.12 15.34
C SER A 165 -15.28 -18.44 15.96
N THR A 166 -15.79 -19.59 15.51
CA THR A 166 -15.30 -20.89 15.98
C THR A 166 -13.87 -21.14 15.52
N SER A 167 -13.55 -20.72 14.30
CA SER A 167 -12.19 -20.82 13.77
C SER A 167 -11.19 -19.92 14.51
N CYS A 168 -11.65 -18.80 15.10
CA CYS A 168 -10.83 -17.94 15.95
C CYS A 168 -10.34 -18.72 17.19
N ALA A 169 -11.25 -19.39 17.90
CA ALA A 169 -10.90 -20.17 19.08
C ALA A 169 -9.96 -21.34 18.76
N LEU A 170 -10.16 -22.01 17.61
CA LEU A 170 -9.32 -23.12 17.18
C LEU A 170 -7.90 -22.70 16.82
N ALA A 171 -7.77 -21.58 16.12
CA ALA A 171 -6.47 -21.11 15.64
C ALA A 171 -5.68 -20.28 16.68
N LEU A 172 -6.36 -19.49 17.51
CA LEU A 172 -5.73 -18.50 18.39
C LEU A 172 -5.82 -18.88 19.88
N GLY A 173 -6.58 -19.92 20.20
CA GLY A 173 -6.71 -20.45 21.57
C GLY A 173 -8.11 -20.35 22.14
N ALA A 174 -8.37 -21.23 23.12
CA ALA A 174 -9.66 -21.30 23.80
C ALA A 174 -10.01 -19.95 24.46
N GLY A 175 -11.25 -19.50 24.28
CA GLY A 175 -11.74 -18.24 24.82
C GLY A 175 -11.64 -17.04 23.84
N VAL A 176 -10.97 -17.18 22.72
CA VAL A 176 -10.98 -16.16 21.67
C VAL A 176 -12.33 -16.23 20.94
N THR A 177 -13.14 -15.20 21.09
CA THR A 177 -14.51 -15.12 20.53
C THR A 177 -14.60 -14.30 19.26
N SER A 178 -13.55 -13.55 18.92
CA SER A 178 -13.47 -12.75 17.70
C SER A 178 -12.04 -12.65 17.20
N CYS A 179 -11.86 -12.56 15.91
CA CYS A 179 -10.57 -12.38 15.26
C CYS A 179 -10.77 -11.70 13.90
N GLY A 180 -9.67 -11.19 13.33
CA GLY A 180 -9.60 -10.88 11.91
C GLY A 180 -9.13 -12.08 11.11
N ASP A 181 -8.93 -11.90 9.81
CA ASP A 181 -8.35 -12.94 8.97
C ASP A 181 -7.50 -12.36 7.84
N ILE A 182 -6.68 -13.23 7.27
CA ILE A 182 -5.96 -12.98 6.02
C ILE A 182 -6.44 -13.97 4.98
N THR A 183 -7.06 -13.47 3.93
CA THR A 183 -7.35 -14.22 2.71
C THR A 183 -6.17 -14.13 1.75
N ALA A 184 -5.66 -15.27 1.29
CA ALA A 184 -4.58 -15.35 0.32
C ALA A 184 -5.09 -15.77 -1.06
N PHE A 185 -4.55 -15.16 -2.11
CA PHE A 185 -4.83 -15.51 -3.49
C PHE A 185 -3.54 -15.76 -4.25
N LYS A 186 -3.53 -16.79 -5.09
CA LYS A 186 -2.51 -16.98 -6.13
C LYS A 186 -2.84 -16.10 -7.33
N ILE A 187 -1.83 -15.42 -7.86
CA ILE A 187 -1.94 -14.55 -9.03
C ILE A 187 -1.53 -15.33 -10.27
N ASP A 188 -2.36 -15.31 -11.31
CA ASP A 188 -1.96 -15.75 -12.65
C ASP A 188 -1.09 -14.64 -13.29
N PRO A 189 0.16 -14.89 -13.61
CA PRO A 189 1.08 -13.86 -14.10
C PRO A 189 0.72 -13.34 -15.50
N THR A 190 -0.08 -14.09 -16.27
CA THR A 190 -0.46 -13.72 -17.63
C THR A 190 -1.73 -12.87 -17.65
N THR A 191 -2.72 -13.24 -16.86
CA THR A 191 -4.05 -12.64 -16.86
C THR A 191 -4.33 -11.75 -15.66
N GLY A 192 -3.51 -11.83 -14.60
CA GLY A 192 -3.74 -11.16 -13.32
C GLY A 192 -4.87 -11.76 -12.49
N ARG A 193 -5.51 -12.86 -12.95
CA ARG A 193 -6.65 -13.45 -12.23
C ARG A 193 -6.21 -14.05 -10.90
N LEU A 194 -7.08 -13.91 -9.92
CA LEU A 194 -6.87 -14.42 -8.58
C LEU A 194 -7.52 -15.79 -8.41
N THR A 195 -6.80 -16.71 -7.79
CA THR A 195 -7.32 -18.02 -7.36
C THR A 195 -7.11 -18.13 -5.85
N LEU A 196 -8.19 -18.42 -5.12
CA LEU A 196 -8.16 -18.55 -3.67
C LEU A 196 -7.18 -19.64 -3.23
N VAL A 197 -6.34 -19.33 -2.23
CA VAL A 197 -5.45 -20.29 -1.58
C VAL A 197 -6.15 -20.86 -0.35
N VAL A 198 -6.31 -22.18 -0.33
CA VAL A 198 -6.77 -22.88 0.87
C VAL A 198 -5.57 -23.12 1.78
N ASN A 199 -5.66 -22.70 3.04
CA ASN A 199 -4.58 -22.82 3.99
C ASN A 199 -4.72 -24.12 4.81
N ALA A 200 -3.89 -25.11 4.50
CA ALA A 200 -3.89 -26.41 5.19
C ALA A 200 -3.35 -26.35 6.64
N GLN A 201 -2.78 -25.22 7.05
CA GLN A 201 -2.20 -25.05 8.41
C GLN A 201 -3.26 -24.72 9.47
N VAL A 202 -4.45 -24.32 9.02
CA VAL A 202 -5.59 -24.01 9.90
C VAL A 202 -6.83 -24.74 9.42
N THR A 203 -7.63 -25.26 10.35
CA THR A 203 -8.80 -26.06 10.03
C THR A 203 -10.05 -25.55 10.73
N SER A 204 -11.19 -25.80 10.13
CA SER A 204 -12.50 -25.61 10.75
C SER A 204 -12.77 -26.64 11.87
N ALA A 205 -13.86 -26.48 12.59
CA ALA A 205 -14.31 -27.47 13.59
C ALA A 205 -14.56 -28.87 13.00
N SER A 206 -14.85 -28.97 11.69
CA SER A 206 -14.99 -30.24 10.98
C SER A 206 -13.68 -30.81 10.46
N GLY A 207 -12.54 -30.19 10.76
CA GLY A 207 -11.21 -30.60 10.31
C GLY A 207 -10.88 -30.27 8.85
N GLN A 208 -11.73 -29.48 8.18
CA GLN A 208 -11.45 -29.05 6.80
C GLN A 208 -10.51 -27.85 6.79
N PRO A 209 -9.53 -27.80 5.85
CA PRO A 209 -8.67 -26.64 5.67
C PRO A 209 -9.48 -25.37 5.40
N LEU A 210 -9.07 -24.23 5.99
CA LEU A 210 -9.75 -22.96 5.84
C LEU A 210 -9.27 -22.20 4.58
N PRO A 211 -10.17 -21.51 3.87
CA PRO A 211 -9.81 -20.63 2.77
C PRO A 211 -9.30 -19.26 3.22
N TYR A 212 -8.97 -19.12 4.50
CA TYR A 212 -8.42 -17.92 5.13
C TYR A 212 -7.57 -18.32 6.33
N PHE A 213 -6.79 -17.38 6.86
CA PHE A 213 -5.94 -17.60 8.03
C PHE A 213 -6.38 -16.64 9.15
N PRO A 214 -6.90 -17.13 10.30
CA PRO A 214 -7.30 -16.30 11.42
C PRO A 214 -6.11 -15.55 12.04
N VAL A 215 -6.31 -14.25 12.32
CA VAL A 215 -5.36 -13.38 13.01
C VAL A 215 -6.02 -12.71 14.22
N PRO A 216 -5.29 -12.22 15.23
CA PRO A 216 -5.88 -11.58 16.39
C PRO A 216 -6.87 -10.47 16.05
N ALA A 217 -7.80 -10.21 16.96
CA ALA A 217 -8.84 -9.21 16.81
C ALA A 217 -8.26 -7.79 16.61
N ASN A 218 -9.07 -6.92 16.02
CA ASN A 218 -8.74 -5.53 15.74
C ASN A 218 -7.44 -5.34 14.91
N PRO A 219 -7.25 -6.10 13.82
CA PRO A 219 -6.11 -5.85 12.95
C PRO A 219 -6.22 -4.44 12.33
N ILE A 220 -5.09 -3.75 12.25
CA ILE A 220 -4.98 -2.38 11.75
C ILE A 220 -4.32 -2.39 10.37
N ASP A 221 -3.19 -3.07 10.25
CA ASP A 221 -2.38 -3.13 9.03
C ASP A 221 -1.52 -4.41 9.04
N PHE A 222 -0.86 -4.70 7.94
CA PHE A 222 0.07 -5.81 7.83
C PHE A 222 1.13 -5.58 6.76
N VAL A 223 2.24 -6.30 6.87
CA VAL A 223 3.39 -6.14 5.97
C VAL A 223 4.08 -7.47 5.74
N LEU A 224 4.71 -7.62 4.57
CA LEU A 224 5.69 -8.66 4.32
C LEU A 224 7.10 -8.14 4.66
N ALA A 225 7.77 -8.82 5.57
CA ALA A 225 9.14 -8.51 5.97
C ALA A 225 9.96 -9.80 6.05
N SER A 226 10.99 -9.91 5.24
CA SER A 226 11.75 -11.16 5.03
C SER A 226 10.84 -12.30 4.57
N SER A 227 10.72 -13.38 5.36
CA SER A 227 9.85 -14.54 5.13
C SER A 227 8.60 -14.53 6.02
N PHE A 228 8.26 -13.37 6.59
CA PHE A 228 7.13 -13.24 7.52
C PHE A 228 6.12 -12.25 7.02
N ILE A 229 4.84 -12.59 7.18
CA ILE A 229 3.75 -11.63 7.21
C ILE A 229 3.59 -11.22 8.66
N ILE A 230 3.66 -9.92 8.92
CA ILE A 230 3.54 -9.34 10.26
C ILE A 230 2.29 -8.50 10.29
N THR A 231 1.31 -8.89 11.11
CA THR A 231 0.11 -8.09 11.35
C THR A 231 0.32 -7.17 12.53
N LEU A 232 -0.25 -5.98 12.43
CA LEU A 232 -0.37 -5.01 13.52
C LEU A 232 -1.82 -5.04 14.00
N SER A 233 -2.04 -5.26 15.28
CA SER A 233 -3.37 -5.29 15.88
C SER A 233 -3.45 -4.33 17.06
N GLY A 234 -4.57 -3.60 17.14
CA GLY A 234 -4.88 -2.70 18.24
C GLY A 234 -5.47 -3.46 19.41
N THR A 235 -4.91 -3.26 20.59
CA THR A 235 -5.41 -3.81 21.85
C THR A 235 -5.52 -2.70 22.87
N PRO A 236 -6.65 -1.97 22.92
CA PRO A 236 -6.79 -0.76 23.75
C PRO A 236 -6.50 -0.97 25.24
N ALA A 237 -6.68 -2.19 25.73
CA ALA A 237 -6.45 -2.53 27.14
C ALA A 237 -4.97 -2.86 27.47
N THR A 238 -4.18 -3.29 26.49
CA THR A 238 -2.81 -3.82 26.70
C THR A 238 -1.76 -3.16 25.83
N GLY A 239 -2.15 -2.18 25.03
CA GLY A 239 -1.31 -1.59 23.98
C GLY A 239 -1.37 -2.38 22.67
N ASP A 240 -0.87 -1.78 21.61
CA ASP A 240 -0.82 -2.40 20.29
C ASP A 240 0.27 -3.47 20.22
N ALA A 241 0.05 -4.48 19.39
CA ALA A 241 0.96 -5.59 19.26
C ALA A 241 1.13 -6.02 17.80
N VAL A 242 2.27 -6.64 17.51
CA VAL A 242 2.53 -7.29 16.23
C VAL A 242 2.54 -8.80 16.38
N PHE A 243 2.14 -9.49 15.31
CA PHE A 243 2.05 -10.94 15.26
C PHE A 243 2.71 -11.43 13.96
N PRO A 244 3.87 -12.07 14.05
CA PRO A 244 4.55 -12.62 12.89
C PRO A 244 4.00 -13.99 12.51
N TYR A 245 3.85 -14.23 11.21
CA TYR A 245 3.47 -15.50 10.61
C TYR A 245 4.45 -15.85 9.52
N THR A 246 4.98 -17.07 9.54
CA THR A 246 5.77 -17.55 8.40
C THR A 246 4.86 -17.72 7.19
N TYR A 247 5.30 -17.28 6.03
CA TYR A 247 4.59 -17.53 4.79
C TYR A 247 5.42 -18.36 3.84
N SER A 248 4.74 -19.20 3.06
CA SER A 248 5.37 -20.00 2.01
C SER A 248 5.32 -19.25 0.66
N SER A 249 6.46 -18.83 0.15
CA SER A 249 6.56 -18.22 -1.19
C SER A 249 6.17 -19.17 -2.33
N ALA A 250 6.11 -20.49 -2.07
CA ALA A 250 5.71 -21.50 -3.04
C ALA A 250 4.19 -21.73 -3.07
N SER A 251 3.52 -21.71 -1.91
CA SER A 251 2.09 -22.03 -1.79
C SER A 251 1.21 -20.86 -1.41
N GLY A 252 1.78 -19.76 -0.91
CA GLY A 252 1.05 -18.62 -0.37
C GLY A 252 0.43 -18.85 1.01
N GLN A 253 0.59 -20.05 1.59
CA GLN A 253 0.02 -20.39 2.89
C GLN A 253 0.79 -19.74 4.04
N LEU A 254 0.06 -19.40 5.10
CA LEU A 254 0.62 -18.89 6.35
C LEU A 254 0.67 -19.99 7.39
N THR A 255 1.67 -19.90 8.26
CA THR A 255 1.83 -20.79 9.41
C THR A 255 1.92 -19.96 10.67
N VAL A 256 1.25 -20.37 11.73
CA VAL A 256 1.39 -19.73 13.05
C VAL A 256 2.84 -19.85 13.50
N ASN A 257 3.44 -18.70 13.82
CA ASN A 257 4.77 -18.68 14.41
C ASN A 257 4.66 -18.96 15.92
N GLN A 258 5.65 -19.64 16.49
CA GLN A 258 5.68 -19.98 17.91
C GLN A 258 5.86 -18.74 18.81
N ASN A 259 6.32 -17.65 18.27
CA ASN A 259 6.37 -16.37 18.96
C ASN A 259 5.02 -15.67 18.79
N SER A 260 4.17 -15.82 19.75
CA SER A 260 2.90 -15.12 19.91
C SER A 260 3.11 -13.58 19.94
N SER A 261 2.13 -12.87 20.39
CA SER A 261 2.09 -11.40 20.41
C SER A 261 3.38 -10.75 20.92
N GLN A 262 3.80 -9.72 20.23
CA GLN A 262 4.90 -8.86 20.65
C GLN A 262 4.34 -7.48 20.94
N PRO A 263 4.16 -7.10 22.21
CA PRO A 263 3.71 -5.78 22.59
C PRO A 263 4.68 -4.71 22.10
N LEU A 264 4.15 -3.65 21.53
CA LEU A 264 4.95 -2.50 21.06
C LEU A 264 5.10 -1.40 22.10
N ASN A 265 4.34 -1.50 23.23
CA ASN A 265 4.24 -0.45 24.26
C ASN A 265 3.77 0.90 23.69
N ILE A 266 2.92 0.86 22.67
CA ILE A 266 2.24 1.97 22.06
C ILE A 266 0.74 1.69 22.03
N ALA A 267 -0.09 2.72 21.97
CA ALA A 267 -1.53 2.58 22.09
C ALA A 267 -2.33 3.05 20.88
N GLN A 268 -1.69 3.69 19.92
CA GLN A 268 -2.35 4.27 18.75
C GLN A 268 -1.56 4.02 17.45
N ALA A 269 -1.12 2.78 17.27
CA ALA A 269 -0.47 2.40 16.01
C ALA A 269 -1.46 2.50 14.84
N THR A 270 -1.03 3.07 13.74
CA THR A 270 -1.88 3.35 12.57
C THR A 270 -1.41 2.68 11.29
N ALA A 271 -0.12 2.36 11.20
CA ALA A 271 0.45 1.72 10.02
C ALA A 271 1.72 0.94 10.34
N ILE A 272 1.98 -0.09 9.56
CA ILE A 272 3.23 -0.85 9.55
C ILE A 272 3.75 -0.96 8.13
N ILE A 273 5.07 -0.77 7.95
CA ILE A 273 5.72 -0.94 6.65
C ILE A 273 7.05 -1.67 6.79
N SER A 274 7.52 -2.26 5.71
CA SER A 274 8.86 -2.84 5.61
C SER A 274 9.67 -2.15 4.52
N ALA A 275 10.90 -1.77 4.86
CA ALA A 275 11.83 -1.18 3.91
C ALA A 275 13.26 -1.44 4.34
N SER A 276 14.13 -1.78 3.38
CA SER A 276 15.59 -1.92 3.61
C SER A 276 15.95 -2.86 4.78
N GLY A 277 15.19 -3.96 4.95
CA GLY A 277 15.43 -4.93 6.02
C GLY A 277 14.92 -4.51 7.41
N SER A 278 14.28 -3.36 7.50
CA SER A 278 13.65 -2.87 8.73
C SER A 278 12.13 -2.86 8.59
N VAL A 279 11.47 -2.95 9.74
CA VAL A 279 10.03 -2.72 9.91
C VAL A 279 9.85 -1.42 10.67
N TRP A 280 8.90 -0.62 10.22
CA TRP A 280 8.58 0.68 10.78
C TRP A 280 7.13 0.69 11.19
N VAL A 281 6.84 1.08 12.42
CA VAL A 281 5.48 1.25 12.93
C VAL A 281 5.25 2.72 13.20
N LEU A 282 4.13 3.22 12.72
CA LEU A 282 3.69 4.59 12.93
C LEU A 282 2.69 4.63 14.06
N ASP A 283 3.00 5.42 15.07
CA ASP A 283 2.14 5.69 16.23
C ASP A 283 1.62 7.12 16.17
N ALA A 284 0.31 7.28 16.31
CA ALA A 284 -0.36 8.58 16.35
C ALA A 284 -0.43 9.19 17.77
N GLU A 285 0.11 8.49 18.77
CA GLU A 285 0.10 8.97 20.15
C GLU A 285 1.02 10.17 20.33
N THR A 286 0.53 11.16 21.08
CA THR A 286 1.34 12.29 21.52
C THR A 286 2.21 11.88 22.70
N ALA A 287 3.52 11.99 22.55
CA ALA A 287 4.47 11.61 23.57
C ALA A 287 5.52 12.68 23.82
N SER A 288 6.08 12.70 25.03
CA SER A 288 7.17 13.61 25.41
C SER A 288 8.53 12.92 25.28
N TYR A 289 9.52 13.68 24.81
CA TYR A 289 10.91 13.24 24.67
C TYR A 289 11.86 14.34 25.08
N THR A 290 13.10 14.00 25.42
CA THR A 290 14.11 14.97 25.90
C THR A 290 15.26 15.10 24.91
N VAL A 291 15.56 16.32 24.48
CA VAL A 291 16.70 16.68 23.64
C VAL A 291 17.52 17.74 24.33
N GLY A 292 18.80 17.48 24.56
CA GLY A 292 19.69 18.46 25.23
C GLY A 292 19.22 18.90 26.61
N GLY A 293 18.51 18.04 27.36
CA GLY A 293 17.96 18.34 28.67
C GLY A 293 16.61 19.09 28.64
N THR A 294 16.08 19.41 27.47
CA THR A 294 14.76 20.06 27.30
C THR A 294 13.71 19.06 26.93
N VAL A 295 12.61 19.01 27.68
CA VAL A 295 11.43 18.18 27.36
C VAL A 295 10.68 18.81 26.20
N GLN A 296 10.43 18.01 25.18
CA GLN A 296 9.66 18.36 24.00
C GLN A 296 8.50 17.39 23.84
N THR A 297 7.47 17.77 23.12
CA THR A 297 6.33 16.93 22.81
C THR A 297 6.24 16.70 21.31
N ALA A 298 6.17 15.42 20.90
CA ALA A 298 5.89 15.03 19.53
C ALA A 298 4.43 14.58 19.40
N PRO A 299 3.73 14.99 18.34
CA PRO A 299 2.35 14.57 18.11
C PRO A 299 2.23 13.12 17.59
N SER A 300 3.36 12.48 17.26
CA SER A 300 3.44 11.13 16.75
C SER A 300 4.85 10.58 16.86
N TRP A 301 4.97 9.25 16.72
CA TRP A 301 6.24 8.54 16.77
C TRP A 301 6.41 7.58 15.61
N ILE A 302 7.66 7.28 15.29
CA ILE A 302 8.04 6.26 14.31
C ILE A 302 8.98 5.30 15.01
N PHE A 303 8.56 4.04 15.15
CA PHE A 303 9.36 2.97 15.72
C PHE A 303 10.04 2.19 14.62
N GLN A 304 11.35 2.04 14.69
CA GLN A 304 12.13 1.21 13.79
C GLN A 304 12.55 -0.07 14.48
N SER A 305 12.35 -1.20 13.80
CA SER A 305 12.76 -2.51 14.25
C SER A 305 13.40 -3.30 13.13
N THR A 306 14.21 -4.29 13.46
CA THR A 306 14.67 -5.33 12.53
C THR A 306 13.88 -6.61 12.79
N VAL A 307 13.78 -7.48 11.76
CA VAL A 307 13.10 -8.76 11.87
C VAL A 307 14.12 -9.83 12.24
N GLY A 308 13.96 -10.44 13.41
CA GLY A 308 14.79 -11.55 13.86
C GLY A 308 14.43 -12.88 13.17
N ALA A 309 15.19 -13.93 13.50
CA ALA A 309 15.08 -15.24 12.86
C ALA A 309 13.68 -15.87 12.95
N ASN A 310 12.92 -15.56 14.01
CA ASN A 310 11.57 -16.08 14.23
C ASN A 310 10.47 -15.05 13.91
N GLY A 311 10.76 -14.01 13.14
CA GLY A 311 9.84 -12.92 12.88
C GLY A 311 9.71 -11.91 14.02
N ALA A 312 10.39 -12.13 15.14
CA ALA A 312 10.39 -11.22 16.28
C ALA A 312 10.95 -9.85 15.87
N LEU A 313 10.24 -8.79 16.21
CA LEU A 313 10.74 -7.44 16.01
C LEU A 313 11.75 -7.10 17.11
N GLN A 314 12.92 -6.65 16.69
CA GLN A 314 13.99 -6.20 17.58
C GLN A 314 14.25 -4.72 17.32
N PRO A 315 14.34 -3.87 18.35
CA PRO A 315 14.69 -2.47 18.15
C PRO A 315 15.97 -2.34 17.33
N ALA A 316 15.95 -1.62 16.23
CA ALA A 316 17.10 -1.42 15.37
C ALA A 316 18.11 -0.43 15.99
N VAL A 317 17.60 0.48 16.81
CA VAL A 317 18.38 1.46 17.59
C VAL A 317 17.65 1.65 18.91
N SER A 318 18.36 1.97 19.96
CA SER A 318 17.75 2.33 21.25
C SER A 318 16.94 3.63 21.10
N GLY A 319 15.65 3.50 20.94
CA GLY A 319 14.72 4.62 20.95
C GLY A 319 13.82 4.74 19.71
N SER A 320 12.69 5.33 19.94
CA SER A 320 11.77 5.81 18.92
C SER A 320 12.25 7.14 18.36
N VAL A 321 11.90 7.41 17.10
CA VAL A 321 12.16 8.72 16.48
C VAL A 321 10.87 9.51 16.54
N PRO A 322 10.89 10.75 17.09
CA PRO A 322 9.72 11.62 17.07
C PRO A 322 9.24 11.85 15.64
N GLY A 323 7.94 11.83 15.45
CA GLY A 323 7.32 12.24 14.21
C GLY A 323 7.50 13.75 13.95
N PRO A 324 7.25 14.22 12.74
CA PRO A 324 7.37 15.65 12.45
C PRO A 324 6.33 16.44 13.26
N PRO A 325 6.71 17.60 13.83
CA PRO A 325 5.89 18.34 14.78
C PRO A 325 4.58 18.90 14.19
N THR A 326 4.44 18.88 12.88
CA THR A 326 3.26 19.38 12.18
C THR A 326 2.28 18.28 11.76
N VAL A 327 2.60 17.02 12.03
CA VAL A 327 1.73 15.89 11.65
C VAL A 327 1.02 15.38 12.89
N THR A 328 -0.29 15.57 12.91
CA THR A 328 -1.20 14.96 13.88
C THR A 328 -1.92 13.80 13.22
N ASN A 329 -2.10 12.69 13.92
CA ASN A 329 -2.76 11.47 13.41
C ASN A 329 -2.20 10.99 12.07
N PRO A 330 -0.88 10.74 11.95
CA PRO A 330 -0.32 10.21 10.72
C PRO A 330 -0.86 8.80 10.47
N ILE A 331 -1.26 8.52 9.24
CA ILE A 331 -1.88 7.24 8.86
C ILE A 331 -1.03 6.41 7.91
N TYR A 332 0.08 6.95 7.41
CA TYR A 332 0.95 6.26 6.47
C TYR A 332 2.42 6.59 6.63
N LEU A 333 3.25 5.57 6.44
CA LEU A 333 4.67 5.68 6.15
C LEU A 333 4.92 5.29 4.70
N ILE A 334 5.75 6.05 4.00
CA ILE A 334 6.16 5.77 2.62
C ILE A 334 7.65 5.48 2.62
N PRO A 335 8.06 4.23 2.39
CA PRO A 335 9.48 3.90 2.32
C PRO A 335 10.09 4.42 1.02
N GLU A 336 11.33 4.90 1.08
CA GLU A 336 12.15 5.14 -0.10
C GLU A 336 12.71 3.80 -0.59
N SER A 337 12.35 3.38 -1.81
CA SER A 337 12.92 2.19 -2.44
C SER A 337 14.08 2.59 -3.35
N LYS A 338 15.24 1.98 -3.15
CA LYS A 338 16.44 2.26 -3.95
C LYS A 338 16.51 1.50 -5.28
N SER A 339 15.69 0.50 -5.51
CA SER A 339 15.95 -0.44 -6.61
C SER A 339 14.76 -0.94 -7.43
N VAL A 340 13.54 -0.70 -7.03
CA VAL A 340 12.36 -1.22 -7.75
C VAL A 340 11.25 -0.18 -7.78
N VAL A 341 10.65 -0.02 -8.94
CA VAL A 341 9.46 0.83 -9.12
C VAL A 341 8.26 0.16 -8.45
N GLU A 342 8.23 0.16 -7.14
CA GLU A 342 7.00 -0.10 -6.40
C GLU A 342 6.15 1.15 -6.44
N ARG A 343 5.13 1.14 -7.26
CA ARG A 343 4.12 2.19 -7.29
C ARG A 343 3.05 1.82 -6.29
N LYS A 344 3.12 2.38 -5.09
CA LYS A 344 2.07 2.21 -4.09
C LYS A 344 1.01 3.28 -4.28
N LEU A 345 -0.23 2.86 -4.39
CA LEU A 345 -1.39 3.73 -4.32
C LEU A 345 -1.76 3.94 -2.85
N ILE A 346 -2.08 5.15 -2.47
CA ILE A 346 -2.43 5.50 -1.09
C ILE A 346 -3.92 5.83 -1.00
N GLU A 347 -4.50 5.47 0.13
CA GLU A 347 -5.86 5.78 0.51
C GLU A 347 -6.01 7.28 0.86
N GLY A 348 -7.02 7.95 0.28
CA GLY A 348 -7.28 9.36 0.53
C GLY A 348 -6.31 10.31 -0.20
N ASP A 349 -6.53 11.59 -0.11
CA ASP A 349 -5.96 12.73 -0.87
C ASP A 349 -4.42 12.86 -0.93
N ARG A 350 -3.64 11.76 -0.96
CA ARG A 350 -2.19 11.79 -0.82
C ARG A 350 -1.43 11.08 -1.93
N LEU A 351 -0.39 11.76 -2.37
CA LEU A 351 0.48 11.40 -3.49
C LEU A 351 1.60 10.43 -3.09
N VAL A 352 1.81 9.39 -3.90
CA VAL A 352 2.99 8.51 -3.80
C VAL A 352 3.83 8.61 -5.06
N PHE A 353 5.12 8.78 -4.89
CA PHE A 353 6.09 8.85 -5.97
C PHE A 353 6.84 7.52 -6.13
N GLY A 354 6.89 7.00 -7.35
CA GLY A 354 7.78 5.91 -7.72
C GLY A 354 9.21 6.41 -7.98
N PRO A 355 10.26 5.61 -7.74
CA PRO A 355 11.63 6.07 -7.88
C PRO A 355 12.04 6.22 -9.35
N LYS A 356 12.86 7.25 -9.60
CA LYS A 356 13.71 7.32 -10.79
C LYS A 356 14.92 6.41 -10.61
N SER A 357 15.32 5.68 -11.63
CA SER A 357 16.67 5.16 -11.69
C SER A 357 17.66 6.34 -11.67
N GLY A 358 18.45 6.44 -10.63
CA GLY A 358 19.65 7.26 -10.63
C GLY A 358 19.64 8.59 -9.88
N ASN A 359 18.56 9.09 -9.30
CA ASN A 359 18.61 10.35 -8.55
C ASN A 359 17.87 10.27 -7.20
N ARG A 360 18.53 10.79 -6.17
CA ARG A 360 18.03 10.92 -4.80
C ARG A 360 16.75 11.74 -4.75
N ILE A 361 15.65 11.12 -4.40
CA ILE A 361 14.46 11.83 -3.96
C ILE A 361 14.61 12.11 -2.47
N LYS A 362 14.55 13.37 -2.08
CA LYS A 362 14.58 13.77 -0.66
C LYS A 362 13.36 13.21 0.04
N LYS A 363 13.58 12.62 1.22
CA LYS A 363 12.51 12.19 2.13
C LYS A 363 11.54 13.35 2.35
N ARG A 364 10.29 13.18 2.00
CA ARG A 364 9.21 14.04 2.46
C ARG A 364 8.24 13.18 3.25
N LEU A 365 8.15 13.48 4.52
CA LEU A 365 6.99 13.13 5.32
C LEU A 365 5.86 14.06 4.83
N VAL A 366 4.79 13.47 4.37
CA VAL A 366 3.60 14.22 3.95
C VAL A 366 2.58 14.06 5.08
N GLY A 367 2.36 15.13 5.77
CA GLY A 367 1.34 15.27 6.81
C GLY A 367 -0.05 15.52 6.23
#